data_f325c4b3b6bad6f67cb389f647039ee5
#
_entry.id   f325c4b3b6bad6f67cb389f647039ee5
#
_cell.length_a   1.000
_cell.length_b   1.000
_cell.length_c   1.000
_cell.angle_alpha   90.00
_cell.angle_beta   90.00
_cell.angle_gamma   90.00
#
_symmetry.space_group_name_H-M   'P 1'
#
loop_
_entity.id
_entity.type
_entity.pdbx_description
1 polymer ?
#
loop_
_entity_poly.entity_id
_entity_poly.type
_entity_poly.pdbx_seq_one_letter_code
_entity_poly.pdbx_strand_id
1 'polypeptide(L)'
;MKIEKIKPIPKYMLKLIKKTDLQKHKEQNGFTRYYSYLTKNDGELVQVIVAVKNRYKKWLCKQVVVHSLNSNECFVKDIACFTICGYVTNWYAEGYGFPVWYADGKWDVADEKHFHIWCPVLNKEYVEKFPQYKYCAYQLYPYGDFFRYLKVYERFPQAEYLVKMGLEAKAMSIMLLRQCKKDKQFCKWLYRNRTIIRHGGYYVSAILLAYKKGWTLERAQKYEALKKKLCVERELQPIRDMLKVKGDYEKFFAYIKEQGASNNSYLDYLNACNYLNIDMSIDKNRYPHEFKRWHDIRINEYASAKAKAEKEARKKFNAQFKIIAKKYESLQENCKGSYVCIIAKSPNELVKEGKALNHCVGKMGYDKKFVDEQSLIFFIRDKENPKVPLVTVEYSLISKKVLQCYAYHDTKPAKEIEEYVYHNWLPYANKQLKKIA
;
A
#
# COMPACT_ATOMS: atom_id res chain seq x y z
N MET A 1 34.93 -3.15 -5.23
CA MET A 1 35.26 -4.51 -5.73
C MET A 1 35.85 -4.41 -7.13
N LYS A 2 36.99 -5.10 -7.43
CA LYS A 2 37.56 -5.14 -8.80
C LYS A 2 36.96 -6.29 -9.57
N ILE A 3 35.80 -6.06 -10.13
CA ILE A 3 34.96 -7.09 -10.77
C ILE A 3 35.66 -7.74 -11.97
N GLU A 4 36.46 -7.00 -12.70
CA GLU A 4 37.17 -7.49 -13.92
C GLU A 4 38.18 -8.63 -13.64
N LYS A 5 38.64 -8.72 -12.37
CA LYS A 5 39.56 -9.79 -11.93
C LYS A 5 38.85 -11.11 -11.65
N ILE A 6 37.51 -11.12 -11.59
CA ILE A 6 36.74 -12.33 -11.36
C ILE A 6 36.66 -13.11 -12.68
N LYS A 7 37.45 -14.16 -12.75
CA LYS A 7 37.47 -15.04 -13.93
C LYS A 7 36.16 -15.83 -14.05
N PRO A 8 35.78 -16.20 -15.28
CA PRO A 8 34.72 -17.18 -15.50
C PRO A 8 35.02 -18.45 -14.70
N ILE A 9 34.01 -19.31 -14.52
CA ILE A 9 34.05 -20.48 -13.63
C ILE A 9 35.39 -21.20 -13.70
N PRO A 10 36.14 -21.31 -12.59
CA PRO A 10 37.38 -22.06 -12.56
C PRO A 10 37.15 -23.54 -12.93
N LYS A 11 38.10 -24.19 -13.57
CA LYS A 11 37.97 -25.60 -14.03
C LYS A 11 37.58 -26.57 -12.90
N TYR A 12 38.14 -26.37 -11.70
CA TYR A 12 37.79 -27.19 -10.52
C TYR A 12 36.35 -27.01 -10.07
N MET A 13 35.83 -25.77 -10.11
CA MET A 13 34.42 -25.49 -9.82
C MET A 13 33.49 -26.09 -10.84
N LEU A 14 33.82 -26.01 -12.10
CA LEU A 14 33.04 -26.65 -13.14
C LEU A 14 32.95 -28.18 -12.95
N LYS A 15 34.06 -28.84 -12.48
CA LYS A 15 34.02 -30.27 -12.10
C LYS A 15 33.04 -30.53 -10.94
N LEU A 16 33.05 -29.69 -9.91
CA LEU A 16 32.15 -29.81 -8.76
C LEU A 16 30.69 -29.60 -9.20
N ILE A 17 30.41 -28.58 -10.01
CA ILE A 17 29.09 -28.32 -10.58
C ILE A 17 28.58 -29.54 -11.35
N LYS A 18 29.38 -30.09 -12.24
CA LYS A 18 29.05 -31.29 -13.01
C LYS A 18 28.74 -32.48 -12.11
N LYS A 19 29.57 -32.73 -11.09
CA LYS A 19 29.36 -33.80 -10.11
C LYS A 19 28.06 -33.63 -9.34
N THR A 20 27.79 -32.42 -8.83
CA THR A 20 26.58 -32.11 -8.07
C THR A 20 25.34 -32.27 -8.92
N ASP A 21 25.39 -31.86 -10.16
CA ASP A 21 24.29 -31.96 -11.12
C ASP A 21 23.97 -33.44 -11.46
N LEU A 22 24.98 -34.25 -11.76
CA LEU A 22 24.80 -35.66 -12.03
C LEU A 22 24.18 -36.43 -10.84
N GLN A 23 24.50 -36.04 -9.63
CA GLN A 23 23.94 -36.67 -8.44
C GLN A 23 22.44 -36.35 -8.23
N LYS A 24 22.01 -35.14 -8.61
CA LYS A 24 20.64 -34.69 -8.37
C LYS A 24 19.68 -34.94 -9.53
N HIS A 25 20.16 -34.99 -10.77
CA HIS A 25 19.31 -34.91 -11.96
C HIS A 25 19.89 -35.74 -13.14
N LYS A 26 19.95 -37.04 -12.98
CA LYS A 26 20.53 -37.93 -13.99
C LYS A 26 19.92 -37.84 -15.40
N GLU A 27 18.71 -37.28 -15.58
CA GLU A 27 17.92 -37.42 -16.79
C GLU A 27 17.40 -36.17 -17.46
N GLN A 28 17.60 -34.94 -16.90
CA GLN A 28 16.99 -33.74 -17.47
C GLN A 28 17.97 -32.90 -18.28
N ASN A 29 18.00 -33.09 -19.59
CA ASN A 29 18.70 -32.23 -20.53
C ASN A 29 17.93 -30.88 -20.69
N GLY A 30 18.65 -29.78 -20.66
CA GLY A 30 18.16 -28.50 -21.11
C GLY A 30 17.74 -27.50 -20.01
N PHE A 31 17.65 -27.91 -18.75
CA PHE A 31 17.33 -26.98 -17.64
C PHE A 31 18.51 -26.12 -17.23
N THR A 32 18.26 -24.85 -16.93
CA THR A 32 19.26 -23.99 -16.31
C THR A 32 19.27 -24.23 -14.81
N ARG A 33 20.44 -24.37 -14.25
CA ARG A 33 20.67 -24.61 -12.83
C ARG A 33 21.61 -23.58 -12.26
N TYR A 34 21.41 -23.24 -11.01
CA TYR A 34 22.19 -22.24 -10.31
C TYR A 34 23.03 -22.88 -9.23
N TYR A 35 24.29 -22.48 -9.23
CA TYR A 35 25.27 -22.88 -8.23
C TYR A 35 25.99 -21.66 -7.71
N SER A 36 26.49 -21.72 -6.51
CA SER A 36 27.34 -20.66 -6.00
C SER A 36 28.64 -21.19 -5.40
N TYR A 37 29.66 -20.39 -5.46
CA TYR A 37 30.92 -20.65 -4.79
C TYR A 37 31.45 -19.35 -4.16
N LEU A 38 32.33 -19.53 -3.17
CA LEU A 38 32.95 -18.41 -2.47
C LEU A 38 34.37 -18.20 -3.00
N THR A 39 34.75 -16.93 -3.11
CA THR A 39 36.10 -16.54 -3.47
C THR A 39 36.51 -15.27 -2.74
N LYS A 40 37.79 -14.93 -2.78
CA LYS A 40 38.34 -13.69 -2.26
C LYS A 40 38.59 -12.73 -3.41
N ASN A 41 38.10 -11.49 -3.29
CA ASN A 41 38.38 -10.41 -4.21
C ASN A 41 38.72 -9.14 -3.40
N ASP A 42 39.93 -8.58 -3.59
CA ASP A 42 40.43 -7.41 -2.87
C ASP A 42 40.32 -7.51 -1.33
N GLY A 43 40.52 -8.71 -0.77
CA GLY A 43 40.41 -8.93 0.68
C GLY A 43 39.02 -9.32 1.16
N GLU A 44 37.98 -9.10 0.38
CA GLU A 44 36.59 -9.37 0.70
C GLU A 44 36.18 -10.80 0.34
N LEU A 45 35.24 -11.35 1.13
CA LEU A 45 34.56 -12.58 0.79
C LEU A 45 33.44 -12.25 -0.23
N VAL A 46 33.50 -12.93 -1.37
CA VAL A 46 32.58 -12.71 -2.47
C VAL A 46 31.88 -14.03 -2.81
N GLN A 47 30.56 -13.99 -2.95
CA GLN A 47 29.79 -15.08 -3.53
C GLN A 47 29.71 -14.89 -5.04
N VAL A 48 30.11 -15.89 -5.78
CA VAL A 48 29.91 -15.96 -7.22
C VAL A 48 28.81 -16.99 -7.50
N ILE A 49 27.76 -16.53 -8.18
CA ILE A 49 26.62 -17.36 -8.56
C ILE A 49 26.70 -17.57 -10.06
N VAL A 50 26.55 -18.81 -10.47
CA VAL A 50 26.65 -19.19 -11.89
C VAL A 50 25.38 -19.91 -12.32
N ALA A 51 24.82 -19.45 -13.43
CA ALA A 51 23.76 -20.14 -14.13
C ALA A 51 24.38 -21.02 -15.22
N VAL A 52 24.19 -22.33 -15.14
CA VAL A 52 24.71 -23.29 -16.08
C VAL A 52 23.59 -24.08 -16.74
N LYS A 53 23.77 -24.38 -18.01
CA LYS A 53 22.86 -25.23 -18.78
C LYS A 53 23.61 -26.35 -19.42
N ASN A 54 23.12 -27.60 -19.25
CA ASN A 54 23.60 -28.74 -20.02
C ASN A 54 22.78 -28.79 -21.30
N ARG A 55 23.45 -28.68 -22.44
CA ARG A 55 22.86 -28.85 -23.77
C ARG A 55 23.79 -29.69 -24.61
N TYR A 56 23.30 -30.77 -25.22
CA TYR A 56 24.07 -31.70 -26.06
C TYR A 56 25.34 -32.22 -25.37
N LYS A 57 25.21 -32.64 -24.09
CA LYS A 57 26.34 -33.11 -23.26
C LYS A 57 27.44 -32.06 -23.01
N LYS A 58 27.18 -30.77 -23.35
CA LYS A 58 28.11 -29.65 -23.08
C LYS A 58 27.55 -28.76 -22.00
N TRP A 59 28.38 -28.40 -21.02
CA TRP A 59 28.08 -27.46 -19.98
C TRP A 59 28.35 -26.02 -20.46
N LEU A 60 27.33 -25.21 -20.46
CA LEU A 60 27.43 -23.80 -20.86
C LEU A 60 27.14 -22.94 -19.65
N CYS A 61 28.08 -22.05 -19.33
CA CYS A 61 27.78 -20.94 -18.41
C CYS A 61 26.93 -19.93 -19.17
N LYS A 62 25.81 -19.54 -18.57
CA LYS A 62 24.88 -18.57 -19.15
C LYS A 62 25.02 -17.22 -18.52
N GLN A 63 25.18 -17.20 -17.21
CA GLN A 63 25.21 -15.97 -16.43
C GLN A 63 26.13 -16.15 -15.24
N VAL A 64 26.79 -15.08 -14.84
CA VAL A 64 27.58 -15.00 -13.61
C VAL A 64 27.09 -13.78 -12.82
N VAL A 65 26.81 -13.98 -11.54
CA VAL A 65 26.52 -12.91 -10.60
C VAL A 65 27.58 -12.90 -9.52
N VAL A 66 28.08 -11.73 -9.20
CA VAL A 66 29.08 -11.52 -8.17
C VAL A 66 28.53 -10.62 -7.09
N HIS A 67 28.56 -11.12 -5.87
CA HIS A 67 27.99 -10.46 -4.73
C HIS A 67 29.01 -10.31 -3.61
N SER A 68 29.30 -9.07 -3.19
CA SER A 68 30.20 -8.78 -2.08
C SER A 68 29.47 -8.90 -0.74
N LEU A 69 30.13 -9.49 0.24
CA LEU A 69 29.62 -9.57 1.60
C LEU A 69 29.65 -8.20 2.29
N ASN A 70 30.72 -7.43 2.09
CA ASN A 70 30.99 -6.23 2.88
C ASN A 70 30.40 -4.96 2.24
N SER A 71 30.56 -4.79 0.92
CA SER A 71 30.16 -3.57 0.23
C SER A 71 28.70 -3.53 -0.24
N ASN A 72 27.95 -4.63 -0.11
CA ASN A 72 26.63 -4.80 -0.70
C ASN A 72 26.58 -4.61 -2.22
N GLU A 73 27.71 -4.52 -2.87
CA GLU A 73 27.79 -4.42 -4.32
C GLU A 73 27.42 -5.76 -4.95
N CYS A 74 26.58 -5.69 -5.98
CA CYS A 74 26.14 -6.83 -6.76
C CYS A 74 26.28 -6.51 -8.25
N PHE A 75 26.92 -7.39 -8.98
CA PHE A 75 27.14 -7.25 -10.42
C PHE A 75 26.70 -8.51 -11.15
N VAL A 76 26.16 -8.34 -12.32
CA VAL A 76 25.74 -9.42 -13.20
C VAL A 76 26.45 -9.32 -14.55
N LYS A 77 26.80 -10.48 -15.10
CA LYS A 77 27.32 -10.59 -16.46
C LYS A 77 26.58 -11.71 -17.18
N ASP A 78 25.92 -11.38 -18.25
CA ASP A 78 25.28 -12.33 -19.15
C ASP A 78 26.29 -12.81 -20.18
N ILE A 79 26.54 -14.10 -20.19
CA ILE A 79 27.54 -14.73 -21.08
C ILE A 79 26.87 -15.30 -22.32
N ALA A 80 25.62 -15.73 -22.23
CA ALA A 80 24.86 -16.23 -23.35
C ALA A 80 23.37 -15.90 -23.21
N CYS A 81 22.77 -15.37 -24.26
CA CYS A 81 21.38 -15.03 -24.33
C CYS A 81 20.46 -16.23 -24.05
N PHE A 82 19.49 -16.03 -23.15
CA PHE A 82 18.38 -16.96 -22.94
C PHE A 82 17.22 -16.60 -23.89
N THR A 83 17.47 -16.57 -25.18
CA THR A 83 16.37 -16.45 -26.14
C THR A 83 15.59 -17.75 -26.14
N ILE A 84 14.60 -17.80 -25.27
CA ILE A 84 13.53 -18.77 -25.40
C ILE A 84 12.23 -17.96 -25.38
N CYS A 85 11.60 -17.97 -26.54
CA CYS A 85 10.28 -17.42 -26.76
C CYS A 85 9.35 -17.68 -25.55
N GLY A 86 8.89 -16.62 -24.91
CA GLY A 86 7.74 -16.66 -24.05
C GLY A 86 7.89 -17.16 -22.61
N TYR A 87 8.99 -17.71 -22.19
CA TYR A 87 9.15 -18.31 -20.84
C TYR A 87 9.92 -17.47 -19.82
N VAL A 88 10.41 -16.33 -20.20
CA VAL A 88 11.20 -15.44 -19.30
C VAL A 88 10.35 -14.84 -18.18
N THR A 89 9.08 -14.61 -18.43
CA THR A 89 8.16 -14.01 -17.47
C THR A 89 7.83 -14.94 -16.30
N ASN A 90 7.80 -16.24 -16.49
CA ASN A 90 7.50 -17.19 -15.40
C ASN A 90 8.66 -17.33 -14.41
N TRP A 91 9.87 -17.03 -14.80
CA TRP A 91 11.03 -17.04 -13.93
C TRP A 91 10.99 -15.99 -12.84
N TYR A 92 10.48 -14.81 -13.16
CA TYR A 92 10.23 -13.74 -12.20
C TYR A 92 9.14 -14.09 -11.19
N ALA A 93 8.12 -14.80 -11.62
CA ALA A 93 7.01 -15.21 -10.76
C ALA A 93 7.41 -16.29 -9.74
N GLU A 94 8.41 -17.10 -10.04
CA GLU A 94 8.90 -18.18 -9.16
C GLU A 94 10.02 -17.74 -8.20
N GLY A 95 10.39 -16.46 -8.17
CA GLY A 95 11.40 -15.92 -7.26
C GLY A 95 12.86 -16.28 -7.58
N TYR A 96 13.11 -16.82 -8.75
CA TYR A 96 14.46 -17.15 -9.25
C TYR A 96 15.03 -16.05 -10.16
N GLY A 97 14.61 -14.81 -9.97
CA GLY A 97 14.80 -13.72 -10.88
C GLY A 97 16.24 -13.23 -11.01
N PHE A 98 16.94 -13.74 -11.99
CA PHE A 98 17.99 -12.98 -12.66
C PHE A 98 17.34 -12.19 -13.79
N PRO A 99 17.53 -10.87 -13.89
CA PRO A 99 17.07 -10.14 -15.06
C PRO A 99 17.80 -10.69 -16.28
N VAL A 100 17.05 -11.28 -17.19
CA VAL A 100 17.59 -11.75 -18.47
C VAL A 100 17.51 -10.59 -19.45
N TRP A 101 18.59 -9.85 -19.55
CA TRP A 101 18.79 -8.85 -20.59
C TRP A 101 19.67 -9.45 -21.69
N TYR A 102 19.71 -8.82 -22.83
CA TYR A 102 20.53 -9.26 -23.94
C TYR A 102 21.99 -9.44 -23.49
N ALA A 103 22.57 -10.63 -23.79
CA ALA A 103 23.92 -10.95 -23.41
C ALA A 103 24.92 -10.12 -24.24
N ASP A 104 25.39 -9.02 -23.67
CA ASP A 104 26.44 -8.20 -24.29
C ASP A 104 27.85 -8.53 -23.76
N GLY A 105 27.92 -9.42 -22.77
CA GLY A 105 29.18 -9.85 -22.15
C GLY A 105 29.78 -8.79 -21.23
N LYS A 106 29.09 -7.69 -20.94
CA LYS A 106 29.52 -6.66 -20.01
C LYS A 106 29.05 -6.94 -18.58
N TRP A 107 29.64 -6.25 -17.64
CA TRP A 107 29.21 -6.25 -16.25
C TRP A 107 28.26 -5.11 -16.01
N ASP A 108 27.06 -5.43 -15.48
CA ASP A 108 26.06 -4.48 -15.07
C ASP A 108 25.88 -4.50 -13.55
N VAL A 109 25.49 -3.37 -12.97
CA VAL A 109 25.10 -3.27 -11.56
C VAL A 109 23.75 -3.94 -11.40
N ALA A 110 23.65 -4.80 -10.40
CA ALA A 110 22.42 -5.52 -10.07
C ALA A 110 21.89 -5.14 -8.69
N ASP A 111 20.57 -5.20 -8.50
CA ASP A 111 19.96 -4.98 -7.19
C ASP A 111 20.03 -6.28 -6.37
N GLU A 112 20.66 -6.19 -5.18
CA GLU A 112 20.78 -7.30 -4.23
C GLU A 112 19.43 -7.94 -3.88
N LYS A 113 18.34 -7.17 -3.87
CA LYS A 113 17.00 -7.65 -3.51
C LYS A 113 16.46 -8.71 -4.49
N HIS A 114 16.93 -8.71 -5.72
CA HIS A 114 16.52 -9.66 -6.75
C HIS A 114 17.24 -11.01 -6.66
N PHE A 115 18.27 -11.14 -5.82
CA PHE A 115 19.08 -12.35 -5.69
C PHE A 115 18.79 -13.13 -4.39
N HIS A 116 17.54 -13.50 -4.16
CA HIS A 116 17.18 -14.49 -3.15
C HIS A 116 17.48 -15.89 -3.66
N ILE A 117 18.79 -16.26 -3.64
CA ILE A 117 19.19 -17.44 -4.37
C ILE A 117 19.32 -18.61 -3.42
N TRP A 118 18.42 -19.52 -3.59
CA TRP A 118 18.44 -20.86 -3.01
C TRP A 118 19.39 -21.77 -3.80
N CYS A 119 20.64 -21.34 -3.99
CA CYS A 119 21.62 -22.16 -4.67
C CYS A 119 22.63 -22.74 -3.69
N PRO A 120 23.06 -23.98 -3.90
CA PRO A 120 24.06 -24.58 -3.02
C PRO A 120 25.40 -23.86 -3.13
N VAL A 121 26.01 -23.57 -1.99
CA VAL A 121 27.38 -23.08 -1.91
C VAL A 121 28.33 -24.29 -1.96
N LEU A 122 29.12 -24.40 -3.02
CA LEU A 122 29.92 -25.61 -3.31
C LEU A 122 31.19 -25.75 -2.47
N ASN A 123 31.66 -24.67 -1.87
CA ASN A 123 32.90 -24.61 -1.08
C ASN A 123 32.73 -23.83 0.21
N LYS A 124 31.74 -24.21 1.01
CA LYS A 124 31.48 -23.58 2.32
C LYS A 124 32.72 -23.50 3.19
N GLU A 125 33.59 -24.51 3.13
CA GLU A 125 34.87 -24.59 3.84
C GLU A 125 35.78 -23.38 3.55
N TYR A 126 35.59 -22.70 2.46
CA TYR A 126 36.36 -21.50 2.11
C TYR A 126 36.24 -20.38 3.15
N VAL A 127 35.12 -20.37 3.91
CA VAL A 127 34.88 -19.40 4.99
C VAL A 127 35.93 -19.48 6.09
N GLU A 128 36.54 -20.65 6.30
CA GLU A 128 37.62 -20.84 7.30
C GLU A 128 38.81 -19.90 7.07
N LYS A 129 39.03 -19.48 5.84
CA LYS A 129 40.09 -18.50 5.49
C LYS A 129 39.80 -17.09 5.98
N PHE A 130 38.64 -16.85 6.56
CA PHE A 130 38.22 -15.54 7.08
C PHE A 130 37.98 -15.61 8.58
N PRO A 131 38.93 -15.10 9.40
CA PRO A 131 38.94 -15.22 10.88
C PRO A 131 37.65 -14.69 11.54
N GLN A 132 37.00 -13.69 10.94
CA GLN A 132 35.78 -13.10 11.48
C GLN A 132 34.61 -14.08 11.53
N TYR A 133 34.63 -15.18 10.74
CA TYR A 133 33.58 -16.19 10.73
C TYR A 133 33.92 -17.46 11.53
N LYS A 134 35.05 -17.47 12.27
CA LYS A 134 35.50 -18.63 13.04
C LYS A 134 34.41 -19.25 13.91
N TYR A 135 33.52 -18.44 14.47
CA TYR A 135 32.49 -18.87 15.41
C TYR A 135 31.07 -18.87 14.84
N CYS A 136 30.87 -18.55 13.56
CA CYS A 136 29.55 -18.36 12.99
C CYS A 136 28.71 -19.64 12.80
N ALA A 137 29.26 -20.82 13.13
CA ALA A 137 28.59 -22.11 12.97
C ALA A 137 28.06 -22.39 11.54
N TYR A 138 28.74 -21.87 10.52
CA TYR A 138 28.31 -21.93 9.12
C TYR A 138 28.19 -23.38 8.61
N GLN A 139 28.94 -24.33 9.16
CA GLN A 139 28.86 -25.73 8.79
C GLN A 139 27.49 -26.33 9.09
N LEU A 140 26.85 -25.87 10.19
CA LEU A 140 25.54 -26.36 10.64
C LEU A 140 24.36 -25.66 9.94
N TYR A 141 24.62 -24.59 9.17
CA TYR A 141 23.55 -23.87 8.46
C TYR A 141 23.19 -24.58 7.14
N PRO A 142 21.98 -25.16 7.00
CA PRO A 142 21.66 -26.08 5.91
C PRO A 142 21.11 -25.40 4.65
N TYR A 143 20.71 -24.10 4.75
CA TYR A 143 19.94 -23.43 3.70
C TYR A 143 20.81 -22.82 2.61
N GLY A 144 20.23 -22.65 1.41
CA GLY A 144 20.89 -22.09 0.24
C GLY A 144 21.23 -20.61 0.33
N ASP A 145 20.55 -19.86 1.22
CA ASP A 145 20.82 -18.45 1.49
C ASP A 145 21.98 -18.22 2.48
N PHE A 146 22.96 -19.12 2.42
CA PHE A 146 24.14 -19.14 3.29
C PHE A 146 24.92 -17.82 3.33
N PHE A 147 25.08 -17.16 2.18
CA PHE A 147 25.80 -15.89 2.12
C PHE A 147 25.08 -14.78 2.88
N ARG A 148 23.73 -14.77 2.78
CA ARG A 148 22.90 -13.87 3.60
C ARG A 148 23.03 -14.17 5.11
N TYR A 149 23.17 -15.45 5.48
CA TYR A 149 23.44 -15.81 6.86
C TYR A 149 24.74 -15.19 7.36
N LEU A 150 25.83 -15.23 6.58
CA LEU A 150 27.10 -14.59 6.93
C LEU A 150 26.94 -13.07 7.12
N LYS A 151 26.22 -12.38 6.25
CA LYS A 151 25.91 -10.95 6.40
C LYS A 151 25.14 -10.65 7.71
N VAL A 152 24.16 -11.48 8.03
CA VAL A 152 23.41 -11.34 9.28
C VAL A 152 24.30 -11.58 10.48
N TYR A 153 25.17 -12.58 10.42
CA TYR A 153 26.13 -12.90 11.49
C TYR A 153 27.08 -11.74 11.77
N GLU A 154 27.63 -11.07 10.75
CA GLU A 154 28.49 -9.89 10.96
C GLU A 154 27.81 -8.80 11.80
N ARG A 155 26.53 -8.56 11.56
CA ARG A 155 25.75 -7.57 12.31
C ARG A 155 25.25 -8.09 13.65
N PHE A 156 24.95 -9.38 13.72
CA PHE A 156 24.37 -10.07 14.87
C PHE A 156 25.07 -11.40 15.10
N PRO A 157 26.22 -11.46 15.79
CA PRO A 157 26.91 -12.71 16.09
C PRO A 157 26.05 -13.73 16.85
N GLN A 158 24.95 -13.26 17.48
CA GLN A 158 23.97 -14.10 18.15
C GLN A 158 23.27 -15.10 17.22
N ALA A 159 23.33 -14.90 15.88
CA ALA A 159 22.83 -15.87 14.89
C ALA A 159 23.45 -17.26 15.06
N GLU A 160 24.72 -17.31 15.48
CA GLU A 160 25.43 -18.55 15.84
C GLU A 160 24.70 -19.35 16.91
N TYR A 161 24.16 -18.69 17.93
CA TYR A 161 23.45 -19.38 19.01
C TYR A 161 22.22 -20.10 18.49
N LEU A 162 21.45 -19.44 17.61
CA LEU A 162 20.25 -20.02 17.01
C LEU A 162 20.61 -21.24 16.16
N VAL A 163 21.65 -21.17 15.37
CA VAL A 163 22.13 -22.31 14.57
C VAL A 163 22.60 -23.46 15.46
N LYS A 164 23.42 -23.20 16.47
CA LYS A 164 23.90 -24.21 17.44
C LYS A 164 22.79 -24.83 18.29
N MET A 165 21.66 -24.13 18.48
CA MET A 165 20.49 -24.66 19.17
C MET A 165 19.59 -25.53 18.26
N GLY A 166 19.87 -25.64 16.98
CA GLY A 166 18.99 -26.28 16.00
C GLY A 166 17.79 -25.43 15.58
N LEU A 167 17.91 -24.11 15.70
CA LEU A 167 16.88 -23.13 15.28
C LEU A 167 17.31 -22.38 14.03
N GLU A 168 17.92 -23.06 13.06
CA GLU A 168 18.52 -22.50 11.84
C GLU A 168 17.52 -21.69 11.04
N ALA A 169 16.28 -22.19 10.93
CA ALA A 169 15.17 -21.49 10.25
C ALA A 169 14.82 -20.13 10.86
N LYS A 170 15.25 -19.87 12.08
CA LYS A 170 15.06 -18.60 12.81
C LYS A 170 16.32 -17.75 12.88
N ALA A 171 17.47 -18.27 12.43
CA ALA A 171 18.79 -17.64 12.61
C ALA A 171 18.92 -16.28 11.88
N MET A 172 18.08 -16.01 10.90
CA MET A 172 18.04 -14.72 10.18
C MET A 172 16.93 -13.77 10.67
N SER A 173 16.22 -14.13 11.73
CA SER A 173 15.18 -13.25 12.28
C SER A 173 15.80 -12.10 13.07
N ILE A 174 15.84 -10.91 12.46
CA ILE A 174 16.38 -9.70 13.09
C ILE A 174 15.69 -9.38 14.44
N MET A 175 14.40 -9.68 14.57
CA MET A 175 13.66 -9.47 15.82
C MET A 175 14.18 -10.36 16.94
N LEU A 176 14.40 -11.65 16.69
CA LEU A 176 14.96 -12.58 17.66
C LEU A 176 16.41 -12.21 18.00
N LEU A 177 17.21 -11.89 16.99
CA LEU A 177 18.62 -11.53 17.16
C LEU A 177 18.80 -10.25 17.98
N ARG A 178 17.96 -9.23 17.75
CA ARG A 178 17.94 -8.01 18.59
C ARG A 178 17.57 -8.34 20.03
N GLN A 179 16.61 -9.22 20.26
CA GLN A 179 16.23 -9.64 21.60
C GLN A 179 17.35 -10.45 22.26
N CYS A 180 17.99 -11.40 21.54
CA CYS A 180 19.15 -12.14 22.04
C CYS A 180 20.33 -11.23 22.39
N LYS A 181 20.59 -10.19 21.58
CA LYS A 181 21.63 -9.20 21.87
C LYS A 181 21.34 -8.40 23.13
N LYS A 182 20.07 -8.06 23.36
CA LYS A 182 19.62 -7.24 24.48
C LYS A 182 19.50 -8.04 25.78
N ASP A 183 19.13 -9.31 25.70
CA ASP A 183 18.71 -10.10 26.86
C ASP A 183 19.28 -11.53 26.81
N LYS A 184 20.29 -11.78 27.65
CA LYS A 184 20.90 -13.11 27.79
C LYS A 184 19.95 -14.16 28.39
N GLN A 185 18.96 -13.78 29.20
CA GLN A 185 17.99 -14.71 29.77
C GLN A 185 17.04 -15.21 28.66
N PHE A 186 16.74 -14.38 27.68
CA PHE A 186 16.00 -14.81 26.50
C PHE A 186 16.71 -15.92 25.73
N CYS A 187 18.04 -15.82 25.56
CA CYS A 187 18.83 -16.88 24.91
C CYS A 187 18.73 -18.21 25.70
N LYS A 188 18.82 -18.15 27.04
CA LYS A 188 18.66 -19.33 27.91
C LYS A 188 17.25 -19.92 27.79
N TRP A 189 16.24 -19.04 27.73
CA TRP A 189 14.85 -19.45 27.55
C TRP A 189 14.63 -20.12 26.19
N LEU A 190 15.18 -19.55 25.10
CA LEU A 190 15.15 -20.15 23.76
C LEU A 190 15.77 -21.54 23.77
N TYR A 191 16.95 -21.69 24.42
CA TYR A 191 17.61 -22.99 24.51
C TYR A 191 16.74 -24.04 25.21
N ARG A 192 16.09 -23.69 26.33
CA ARG A 192 15.18 -24.60 27.07
C ARG A 192 13.99 -25.00 26.21
N ASN A 193 13.47 -24.11 25.37
CA ASN A 193 12.27 -24.33 24.54
C ASN A 193 12.61 -24.74 23.10
N ARG A 194 13.89 -24.94 22.75
CA ARG A 194 14.34 -25.14 21.37
C ARG A 194 13.63 -26.27 20.63
N THR A 195 13.40 -27.40 21.29
CA THR A 195 12.76 -28.56 20.68
C THR A 195 11.33 -28.24 20.27
N ILE A 196 10.55 -27.61 21.15
CA ILE A 196 9.18 -27.18 20.87
C ILE A 196 9.17 -26.14 19.74
N ILE A 197 10.05 -25.15 19.81
CA ILE A 197 10.16 -24.09 18.79
C ILE A 197 10.54 -24.66 17.41
N ARG A 198 11.45 -25.62 17.37
CA ARG A 198 11.91 -26.27 16.14
C ARG A 198 10.80 -26.99 15.40
N HIS A 199 9.99 -27.76 16.13
CA HIS A 199 8.94 -28.61 15.56
C HIS A 199 7.58 -27.93 15.45
N GLY A 200 7.31 -26.89 16.24
CA GLY A 200 5.98 -26.29 16.37
C GLY A 200 5.63 -25.23 15.33
N GLY A 201 6.53 -24.86 14.41
CA GLY A 201 6.23 -23.85 13.36
C GLY A 201 5.86 -22.45 13.89
N TYR A 202 6.26 -22.09 15.10
CA TYR A 202 5.84 -20.86 15.76
C TYR A 202 6.29 -19.58 15.03
N TYR A 203 5.42 -18.58 15.00
CA TYR A 203 5.76 -17.24 14.54
C TYR A 203 6.79 -16.60 15.46
N VAL A 204 7.66 -15.80 14.89
CA VAL A 204 8.66 -15.04 15.65
C VAL A 204 8.00 -14.13 16.69
N SER A 205 6.90 -13.48 16.33
CA SER A 205 6.12 -12.64 17.25
C SER A 205 5.54 -13.43 18.42
N ALA A 206 5.09 -14.67 18.18
CA ALA A 206 4.59 -15.56 19.23
C ALA A 206 5.70 -15.99 20.20
N ILE A 207 6.90 -16.29 19.69
CA ILE A 207 8.06 -16.64 20.52
C ILE A 207 8.42 -15.47 21.46
N LEU A 208 8.48 -14.26 20.92
CA LEU A 208 8.77 -13.04 21.70
C LEU A 208 7.66 -12.73 22.71
N LEU A 209 6.40 -12.92 22.32
CA LEU A 209 5.25 -12.70 23.19
C LEU A 209 5.21 -13.71 24.35
N ALA A 210 5.47 -14.99 24.06
CA ALA A 210 5.53 -16.06 25.06
C ALA A 210 6.55 -15.73 26.14
N TYR A 211 7.77 -15.34 25.74
CA TYR A 211 8.81 -14.93 26.68
C TYR A 211 8.39 -13.70 27.49
N LYS A 212 7.94 -12.63 26.82
CA LYS A 212 7.58 -11.35 27.46
C LYS A 212 6.44 -11.48 28.47
N LYS A 213 5.46 -12.35 28.19
CA LYS A 213 4.26 -12.51 29.01
C LYS A 213 4.31 -13.71 29.95
N GLY A 214 5.35 -14.55 29.86
CA GLY A 214 5.41 -15.81 30.60
C GLY A 214 4.35 -16.83 30.14
N TRP A 215 3.89 -16.73 28.88
CA TRP A 215 2.87 -17.63 28.34
C TRP A 215 3.51 -18.87 27.73
N THR A 216 2.65 -19.91 27.53
CA THR A 216 3.07 -21.04 26.70
C THR A 216 3.18 -20.62 25.24
N LEU A 217 4.00 -21.32 24.46
CA LEU A 217 4.19 -21.03 23.04
C LEU A 217 2.87 -21.22 22.25
N GLU A 218 2.07 -22.24 22.63
CA GLU A 218 0.78 -22.52 22.02
C GLU A 218 -0.21 -21.39 22.25
N ARG A 219 -0.29 -20.84 23.47
CA ARG A 219 -1.15 -19.70 23.77
C ARG A 219 -0.72 -18.47 23.00
N ALA A 220 0.56 -18.17 22.99
CA ALA A 220 1.11 -17.02 22.25
C ALA A 220 0.87 -17.16 20.74
N GLN A 221 1.00 -18.36 20.18
CA GLN A 221 0.73 -18.65 18.78
C GLN A 221 -0.75 -18.44 18.44
N LYS A 222 -1.66 -18.95 19.26
CA LYS A 222 -3.11 -18.73 19.10
C LYS A 222 -3.45 -17.24 19.14
N TYR A 223 -2.88 -16.51 20.10
CA TYR A 223 -3.08 -15.06 20.22
C TYR A 223 -2.61 -14.30 18.99
N GLU A 224 -1.41 -14.59 18.48
CA GLU A 224 -0.88 -13.96 17.26
C GLU A 224 -1.69 -14.36 16.01
N ALA A 225 -2.23 -15.58 15.96
CA ALA A 225 -3.12 -16.01 14.90
C ALA A 225 -4.45 -15.22 14.91
N LEU A 226 -5.03 -14.99 16.10
CA LEU A 226 -6.23 -14.14 16.25
C LEU A 226 -5.96 -12.70 15.77
N LYS A 227 -4.86 -12.13 16.21
CA LYS A 227 -4.43 -10.81 15.77
C LYS A 227 -4.26 -10.72 14.25
N LYS A 228 -3.66 -11.75 13.64
CA LYS A 228 -3.45 -11.81 12.19
C LYS A 228 -4.77 -11.87 11.42
N LYS A 229 -5.81 -12.56 11.93
CA LYS A 229 -7.14 -12.59 11.29
C LYS A 229 -7.70 -11.18 11.04
N LEU A 230 -7.57 -10.29 12.03
CA LEU A 230 -8.00 -8.88 11.86
C LEU A 230 -7.08 -8.05 10.96
N CYS A 231 -5.86 -8.51 10.67
CA CYS A 231 -4.91 -7.75 9.83
C CYS A 231 -5.12 -7.98 8.32
N VAL A 232 -5.88 -9.00 7.93
CA VAL A 232 -6.10 -9.33 6.51
C VAL A 232 -7.02 -8.32 5.83
N GLU A 233 -8.03 -7.83 6.55
CA GLU A 233 -9.04 -6.90 6.04
C GLU A 233 -8.71 -5.47 6.50
N ARG A 234 -8.49 -4.55 5.55
CA ARG A 234 -8.17 -3.14 5.86
C ARG A 234 -9.30 -2.44 6.61
N GLU A 235 -10.52 -2.78 6.29
CA GLU A 235 -11.74 -2.20 6.87
C GLU A 235 -11.84 -2.43 8.38
N LEU A 236 -11.23 -3.50 8.91
CA LEU A 236 -11.20 -3.80 10.34
C LEU A 236 -10.15 -2.99 11.13
N GLN A 237 -9.52 -1.98 10.52
CA GLN A 237 -8.55 -1.12 11.21
C GLN A 237 -9.12 -0.48 12.50
N PRO A 238 -10.37 0.03 12.56
CA PRO A 238 -10.92 0.61 13.79
C PRO A 238 -10.97 -0.39 14.95
N ILE A 239 -11.32 -1.67 14.68
CA ILE A 239 -11.31 -2.72 15.70
C ILE A 239 -9.88 -2.99 16.18
N ARG A 240 -8.91 -3.05 15.27
CA ARG A 240 -7.49 -3.22 15.63
C ARG A 240 -6.99 -2.09 16.52
N ASP A 241 -7.36 -0.85 16.20
CA ASP A 241 -6.91 0.31 16.96
C ASP A 241 -7.55 0.34 18.36
N MET A 242 -8.80 0.01 18.47
CA MET A 242 -9.47 -0.19 19.76
C MET A 242 -8.77 -1.27 20.59
N LEU A 243 -8.46 -2.43 19.99
CA LEU A 243 -7.82 -3.55 20.68
C LEU A 243 -6.34 -3.30 21.01
N LYS A 244 -5.61 -2.45 20.26
CA LYS A 244 -4.23 -2.06 20.59
C LYS A 244 -4.16 -1.33 21.94
N VAL A 245 -5.13 -0.50 22.25
CA VAL A 245 -5.13 0.30 23.48
C VAL A 245 -5.31 -0.57 24.72
N LYS A 246 -6.14 -1.62 24.65
CA LYS A 246 -6.42 -2.52 25.78
C LYS A 246 -6.10 -4.01 25.55
N GLY A 247 -5.57 -4.37 24.37
CA GLY A 247 -4.80 -5.61 24.14
C GLY A 247 -5.49 -6.93 24.34
N ASP A 248 -6.84 -7.03 24.25
CA ASP A 248 -7.55 -8.26 24.57
C ASP A 248 -8.21 -8.91 23.35
N TYR A 249 -7.38 -9.44 22.46
CA TYR A 249 -7.86 -10.17 21.27
C TYR A 249 -8.61 -11.47 21.64
N GLU A 250 -8.17 -12.17 22.70
CA GLU A 250 -8.84 -13.39 23.15
C GLU A 250 -10.26 -13.08 23.64
N LYS A 251 -10.43 -12.06 24.47
CA LYS A 251 -11.74 -11.59 24.96
C LYS A 251 -12.64 -11.15 23.81
N PHE A 252 -12.11 -10.39 22.86
CA PHE A 252 -12.87 -9.92 21.70
C PHE A 252 -13.44 -11.11 20.89
N PHE A 253 -12.59 -12.06 20.50
CA PHE A 253 -13.05 -13.20 19.70
C PHE A 253 -13.95 -14.16 20.47
N ALA A 254 -13.74 -14.31 21.77
CA ALA A 254 -14.67 -15.06 22.64
C ALA A 254 -16.05 -14.38 22.65
N TYR A 255 -16.09 -13.07 22.86
CA TYR A 255 -17.31 -12.28 22.84
C TYR A 255 -18.05 -12.35 21.49
N ILE A 256 -17.34 -12.13 20.37
CA ILE A 256 -17.96 -12.22 19.02
C ILE A 256 -18.59 -13.59 18.80
N LYS A 257 -17.91 -14.67 19.22
CA LYS A 257 -18.42 -16.02 19.12
C LYS A 257 -19.65 -16.25 20.01
N GLU A 258 -19.59 -15.83 21.28
CA GLU A 258 -20.66 -15.98 22.25
C GLU A 258 -21.94 -15.25 21.82
N GLN A 259 -21.78 -14.01 21.29
CA GLN A 259 -22.90 -13.19 20.82
C GLN A 259 -23.39 -13.56 19.41
N GLY A 260 -22.79 -14.53 18.73
CA GLY A 260 -23.11 -14.88 17.33
C GLY A 260 -22.90 -13.73 16.36
N ALA A 261 -22.03 -12.79 16.70
CA ALA A 261 -21.76 -11.60 15.91
C ALA A 261 -20.67 -11.84 14.84
N SER A 262 -20.64 -10.99 13.81
CA SER A 262 -19.56 -10.94 12.85
C SER A 262 -18.60 -9.77 13.14
N ASN A 263 -17.38 -9.83 12.59
CA ASN A 263 -16.46 -8.70 12.67
C ASN A 263 -17.06 -7.44 12.04
N ASN A 264 -17.81 -7.59 10.94
CA ASN A 264 -18.42 -6.47 10.23
C ASN A 264 -19.56 -5.84 11.04
N SER A 265 -20.45 -6.64 11.63
CA SER A 265 -21.50 -6.09 12.49
C SER A 265 -20.91 -5.38 13.71
N TYR A 266 -19.82 -5.90 14.27
CA TYR A 266 -19.13 -5.22 15.36
C TYR A 266 -18.45 -3.93 14.88
N LEU A 267 -17.90 -3.88 13.66
CA LEU A 267 -17.34 -2.68 13.05
C LEU A 267 -18.41 -1.60 12.88
N ASP A 268 -19.58 -1.96 12.39
CA ASP A 268 -20.72 -1.03 12.25
C ASP A 268 -21.12 -0.44 13.60
N TYR A 269 -21.23 -1.30 14.62
CA TYR A 269 -21.49 -0.88 16.00
C TYR A 269 -20.41 0.10 16.52
N LEU A 270 -19.12 -0.24 16.33
CA LEU A 270 -18.02 0.58 16.78
C LEU A 270 -18.00 1.96 16.08
N ASN A 271 -18.26 1.98 14.77
CA ASN A 271 -18.35 3.22 14.00
C ASN A 271 -19.52 4.10 14.47
N ALA A 272 -20.67 3.49 14.72
CA ALA A 272 -21.83 4.20 15.27
C ALA A 272 -21.52 4.79 16.66
N CYS A 273 -20.92 3.99 17.56
CA CYS A 273 -20.50 4.44 18.88
C CYS A 273 -19.51 5.61 18.82
N ASN A 274 -18.50 5.52 17.93
CA ASN A 274 -17.51 6.59 17.75
C ASN A 274 -18.16 7.89 17.25
N TYR A 275 -19.07 7.81 16.29
CA TYR A 275 -19.80 8.98 15.79
C TYR A 275 -20.67 9.63 16.88
N LEU A 276 -21.28 8.81 17.74
CA LEU A 276 -22.10 9.25 18.87
C LEU A 276 -21.30 9.68 20.09
N ASN A 277 -19.96 9.65 20.02
CA ASN A 277 -19.03 9.96 21.10
C ASN A 277 -19.23 9.08 22.35
N ILE A 278 -19.59 7.80 22.15
CA ILE A 278 -19.73 6.83 23.23
C ILE A 278 -18.35 6.33 23.64
N ASP A 279 -18.05 6.41 24.93
CA ASP A 279 -16.75 5.98 25.46
C ASP A 279 -16.55 4.48 25.37
N MET A 280 -15.78 4.03 24.35
CA MET A 280 -15.42 2.64 24.12
C MET A 280 -14.31 2.14 25.08
N SER A 281 -13.79 2.98 25.99
CA SER A 281 -12.92 2.55 27.06
C SER A 281 -13.66 1.75 28.13
N ILE A 282 -14.96 1.94 28.24
CA ILE A 282 -15.84 1.27 29.20
C ILE A 282 -16.25 -0.09 28.66
N ASP A 283 -16.00 -1.16 29.44
CA ASP A 283 -16.22 -2.55 28.99
C ASP A 283 -17.69 -2.83 28.61
N LYS A 284 -18.68 -2.27 29.34
CA LYS A 284 -20.10 -2.44 29.01
C LYS A 284 -20.50 -1.83 27.65
N ASN A 285 -19.79 -0.79 27.21
CA ASN A 285 -20.00 -0.20 25.91
C ASN A 285 -19.25 -0.98 24.82
N ARG A 286 -18.07 -1.53 25.15
CA ARG A 286 -17.26 -2.33 24.24
C ARG A 286 -17.82 -3.72 24.05
N TYR A 287 -18.35 -4.33 25.11
CA TYR A 287 -18.87 -5.68 25.13
C TYR A 287 -20.26 -5.72 25.76
N PRO A 288 -21.29 -5.14 25.10
CA PRO A 288 -22.63 -5.13 25.64
C PRO A 288 -23.20 -6.55 25.75
N HIS A 289 -23.94 -6.83 26.82
CA HIS A 289 -24.45 -8.18 27.11
C HIS A 289 -25.36 -8.72 26.00
N GLU A 290 -26.18 -7.89 25.39
CA GLU A 290 -27.07 -8.23 24.25
C GLU A 290 -26.60 -7.49 23.01
N PHE A 291 -25.57 -7.99 22.34
CA PHE A 291 -24.91 -7.30 21.24
C PHE A 291 -25.91 -6.87 20.15
N LYS A 292 -26.75 -7.79 19.66
CA LYS A 292 -27.72 -7.49 18.59
C LYS A 292 -28.62 -6.31 18.93
N ARG A 293 -29.17 -6.30 20.16
CA ARG A 293 -30.04 -5.21 20.64
C ARG A 293 -29.31 -3.88 20.67
N TRP A 294 -28.11 -3.85 21.26
CA TRP A 294 -27.33 -2.61 21.34
C TRP A 294 -26.80 -2.14 19.99
N HIS A 295 -26.43 -3.07 19.11
CA HIS A 295 -26.10 -2.78 17.73
C HIS A 295 -27.24 -2.03 17.05
N ASP A 296 -28.47 -2.57 17.08
CA ASP A 296 -29.62 -1.99 16.39
C ASP A 296 -29.98 -0.60 17.00
N ILE A 297 -29.89 -0.45 18.31
CA ILE A 297 -30.10 0.85 18.99
C ILE A 297 -29.06 1.88 18.48
N ARG A 298 -27.76 1.54 18.49
CA ARG A 298 -26.69 2.47 18.09
C ARG A 298 -26.73 2.83 16.61
N ILE A 299 -27.08 1.86 15.75
CA ILE A 299 -27.26 2.15 14.32
C ILE A 299 -28.43 3.12 14.09
N ASN A 300 -29.55 2.97 14.79
CA ASN A 300 -30.70 3.87 14.68
C ASN A 300 -30.38 5.27 15.21
N GLU A 301 -29.72 5.37 16.37
CA GLU A 301 -29.23 6.65 16.92
C GLU A 301 -28.27 7.36 15.97
N TYR A 302 -27.32 6.61 15.40
CA TYR A 302 -26.37 7.12 14.40
C TYR A 302 -27.09 7.67 13.17
N ALA A 303 -28.02 6.89 12.60
CA ALA A 303 -28.80 7.33 11.44
C ALA A 303 -29.58 8.61 11.72
N SER A 304 -30.22 8.69 12.89
CA SER A 304 -30.99 9.87 13.32
C SER A 304 -30.09 11.09 13.53
N ALA A 305 -28.96 10.93 14.20
CA ALA A 305 -27.99 12.01 14.44
C ALA A 305 -27.38 12.53 13.13
N LYS A 306 -27.02 11.60 12.23
CA LYS A 306 -26.50 11.93 10.90
C LYS A 306 -27.50 12.71 10.06
N ALA A 307 -28.75 12.24 9.99
CA ALA A 307 -29.82 12.92 9.27
C ALA A 307 -30.07 14.34 9.82
N LYS A 308 -30.04 14.50 11.15
CA LYS A 308 -30.16 15.82 11.80
C LYS A 308 -29.00 16.74 11.43
N ALA A 309 -27.77 16.25 11.51
CA ALA A 309 -26.58 17.02 11.14
C ALA A 309 -26.57 17.43 9.66
N GLU A 310 -26.96 16.52 8.75
CA GLU A 310 -27.08 16.83 7.32
C GLU A 310 -28.17 17.89 7.07
N LYS A 311 -29.32 17.78 7.74
CA LYS A 311 -30.39 18.77 7.64
C LYS A 311 -29.94 20.16 8.13
N GLU A 312 -29.21 20.21 9.23
CA GLU A 312 -28.66 21.46 9.76
C GLU A 312 -27.59 22.06 8.86
N ALA A 313 -26.68 21.22 8.36
CA ALA A 313 -25.65 21.64 7.40
C ALA A 313 -26.30 22.22 6.12
N ARG A 314 -27.34 21.54 5.59
CA ARG A 314 -28.09 22.02 4.43
C ARG A 314 -28.80 23.33 4.69
N LYS A 315 -29.38 23.53 5.90
CA LYS A 315 -29.98 24.82 6.29
C LYS A 315 -28.93 25.94 6.30
N LYS A 316 -27.80 25.71 6.92
CA LYS A 316 -26.69 26.68 6.98
C LYS A 316 -26.20 27.03 5.58
N PHE A 317 -25.97 26.02 4.75
CA PHE A 317 -25.56 26.21 3.36
C PHE A 317 -26.55 27.03 2.54
N ASN A 318 -27.84 26.71 2.63
CA ASN A 318 -28.90 27.46 1.95
C ASN A 318 -29.01 28.93 2.45
N ALA A 319 -28.78 29.16 3.74
CA ALA A 319 -28.74 30.51 4.28
C ALA A 319 -27.56 31.32 3.76
N GLN A 320 -26.38 30.71 3.69
CA GLN A 320 -25.18 31.32 3.13
C GLN A 320 -25.35 31.62 1.64
N PHE A 321 -25.90 30.69 0.86
CA PHE A 321 -26.20 30.90 -0.54
C PHE A 321 -27.10 32.16 -0.75
N LYS A 322 -28.13 32.31 0.08
CA LYS A 322 -29.02 33.50 0.01
C LYS A 322 -28.28 34.80 0.35
N ILE A 323 -27.37 34.78 1.31
CA ILE A 323 -26.53 35.94 1.67
C ILE A 323 -25.67 36.36 0.48
N ILE A 324 -25.00 35.42 -0.16
CA ILE A 324 -24.18 35.69 -1.31
C ILE A 324 -25.05 36.17 -2.51
N ALA A 325 -26.18 35.51 -2.77
CA ALA A 325 -27.10 35.96 -3.82
C ALA A 325 -27.56 37.44 -3.57
N LYS A 326 -27.88 37.80 -2.34
CA LYS A 326 -28.25 39.18 -1.98
C LYS A 326 -27.08 40.15 -2.15
N LYS A 327 -25.85 39.76 -1.75
CA LYS A 327 -24.63 40.57 -1.91
C LYS A 327 -24.41 40.98 -3.37
N TYR A 328 -24.69 40.07 -4.29
CA TYR A 328 -24.48 40.30 -5.72
C TYR A 328 -25.77 40.53 -6.51
N GLU A 329 -26.88 40.82 -5.85
CA GLU A 329 -28.16 41.09 -6.49
C GLU A 329 -28.12 42.26 -7.47
N SER A 330 -27.29 43.27 -7.21
CA SER A 330 -27.09 44.43 -8.08
C SER A 330 -26.48 44.11 -9.46
N LEU A 331 -25.94 42.88 -9.64
CA LEU A 331 -25.44 42.43 -10.93
C LEU A 331 -26.57 41.93 -11.86
N GLN A 332 -27.81 41.82 -11.33
CA GLN A 332 -28.99 41.56 -12.13
C GLN A 332 -29.34 42.77 -13.01
N GLU A 333 -29.82 42.55 -14.22
CA GLU A 333 -30.29 43.59 -15.11
C GLU A 333 -31.72 43.32 -15.58
N ASN A 334 -32.62 44.29 -15.35
CA ASN A 334 -34.04 44.19 -15.68
C ASN A 334 -34.52 45.26 -16.70
N CYS A 335 -33.64 46.15 -17.17
CA CYS A 335 -34.12 47.40 -17.73
C CYS A 335 -33.89 47.61 -19.23
N LYS A 336 -33.02 46.83 -19.92
CA LYS A 336 -32.71 47.05 -21.35
C LYS A 336 -32.99 45.81 -22.19
N GLY A 337 -33.76 46.01 -23.27
CA GLY A 337 -34.05 44.95 -24.27
C GLY A 337 -35.15 43.99 -23.83
N SER A 338 -35.32 42.91 -24.59
CA SER A 338 -36.37 41.87 -24.40
C SER A 338 -36.01 40.84 -23.33
N TYR A 339 -34.78 40.82 -22.84
CA TYR A 339 -34.28 39.85 -21.90
C TYR A 339 -34.00 40.45 -20.52
N VAL A 340 -34.05 39.59 -19.48
CA VAL A 340 -33.65 39.90 -18.12
C VAL A 340 -32.63 38.88 -17.67
N CYS A 341 -31.64 39.32 -16.84
CA CYS A 341 -30.64 38.47 -16.24
C CYS A 341 -30.85 38.42 -14.74
N ILE A 342 -31.17 37.27 -14.19
CA ILE A 342 -31.56 37.04 -12.80
C ILE A 342 -30.52 36.17 -12.10
N ILE A 343 -30.04 36.58 -10.93
CA ILE A 343 -29.11 35.75 -10.13
C ILE A 343 -29.88 34.60 -9.47
N ALA A 344 -29.26 33.41 -9.41
CA ALA A 344 -29.80 32.27 -8.66
C ALA A 344 -29.91 32.61 -7.17
N LYS A 345 -31.03 32.36 -6.55
CA LYS A 345 -31.35 32.72 -5.14
C LYS A 345 -31.26 31.50 -4.21
N SER A 346 -31.18 30.30 -4.74
CA SER A 346 -31.08 29.08 -3.93
C SER A 346 -30.46 27.92 -4.73
N PRO A 347 -29.83 26.95 -4.06
CA PRO A 347 -29.37 25.71 -4.73
C PRO A 347 -30.50 24.96 -5.43
N ASN A 348 -31.73 25.04 -4.90
CA ASN A 348 -32.88 24.37 -5.50
C ASN A 348 -33.26 24.98 -6.85
N GLU A 349 -33.03 26.29 -7.07
CA GLU A 349 -33.23 26.93 -8.37
C GLU A 349 -32.23 26.39 -9.38
N LEU A 350 -30.95 26.15 -9.00
CA LEU A 350 -29.96 25.52 -9.88
C LEU A 350 -30.42 24.12 -10.31
N VAL A 351 -30.98 23.34 -9.39
CA VAL A 351 -31.51 22.00 -9.68
C VAL A 351 -32.71 22.07 -10.64
N LYS A 352 -33.62 23.02 -10.42
CA LYS A 352 -34.80 23.21 -11.31
C LYS A 352 -34.36 23.65 -12.69
N GLU A 353 -33.43 24.59 -12.78
CA GLU A 353 -32.88 25.09 -14.03
C GLU A 353 -32.20 23.97 -14.84
N GLY A 354 -31.30 23.22 -14.16
CA GLY A 354 -30.61 22.10 -14.79
C GLY A 354 -31.54 20.99 -15.29
N LYS A 355 -32.67 20.78 -14.60
CA LYS A 355 -33.73 19.85 -15.10
C LYS A 355 -34.47 20.42 -16.31
N ALA A 356 -34.82 21.69 -16.26
CA ALA A 356 -35.60 22.33 -17.33
C ALA A 356 -34.80 22.47 -18.62
N LEU A 357 -33.52 22.83 -18.51
CA LEU A 357 -32.62 22.98 -19.67
C LEU A 357 -31.79 21.74 -19.99
N ASN A 358 -31.99 20.66 -19.25
CA ASN A 358 -31.29 19.39 -19.42
C ASN A 358 -29.75 19.56 -19.47
N HIS A 359 -29.21 20.30 -18.49
CA HIS A 359 -27.77 20.48 -18.30
C HIS A 359 -27.35 20.35 -16.83
N CYS A 360 -26.03 20.37 -16.56
CA CYS A 360 -25.45 19.90 -15.31
C CYS A 360 -25.39 20.96 -14.17
N VAL A 361 -25.94 22.19 -14.34
CA VAL A 361 -25.79 23.26 -13.35
C VAL A 361 -26.26 22.92 -11.94
N GLY A 362 -27.20 22.00 -11.80
CA GLY A 362 -27.70 21.53 -10.50
C GLY A 362 -26.92 20.36 -9.89
N LYS A 363 -25.87 19.81 -10.56
CA LYS A 363 -25.21 18.57 -10.16
C LYS A 363 -23.69 18.65 -9.97
N MET A 364 -23.02 19.57 -10.64
CA MET A 364 -21.54 19.62 -10.73
C MET A 364 -20.88 20.56 -9.72
N GLY A 365 -21.53 20.82 -8.57
CA GLY A 365 -20.95 21.64 -7.49
C GLY A 365 -20.95 23.15 -7.76
N TYR A 366 -21.76 23.62 -8.69
CA TYR A 366 -21.93 25.06 -8.95
C TYR A 366 -22.47 25.82 -7.73
N ASP A 367 -23.29 25.17 -6.93
CA ASP A 367 -23.78 25.71 -5.65
C ASP A 367 -22.64 25.97 -4.66
N LYS A 368 -21.61 25.11 -4.61
CA LYS A 368 -20.42 25.31 -3.78
C LYS A 368 -19.59 26.47 -4.31
N LYS A 369 -19.29 26.49 -5.62
CA LYS A 369 -18.56 27.59 -6.26
C LYS A 369 -19.24 28.95 -6.00
N PHE A 370 -20.58 28.94 -5.99
CA PHE A 370 -21.38 30.14 -5.69
C PHE A 370 -21.20 30.60 -4.26
N VAL A 371 -21.30 29.71 -3.30
CA VAL A 371 -21.10 30.03 -1.86
C VAL A 371 -19.66 30.44 -1.56
N ASP A 372 -18.68 29.81 -2.26
CA ASP A 372 -17.26 30.11 -2.13
C ASP A 372 -16.84 31.39 -2.92
N GLU A 373 -17.79 32.11 -3.49
CA GLU A 373 -17.59 33.34 -4.27
C GLU A 373 -16.57 33.15 -5.43
N GLN A 374 -16.49 31.96 -6.01
CA GLN A 374 -15.66 31.69 -7.19
C GLN A 374 -16.37 32.07 -8.48
N SER A 375 -17.60 31.65 -8.62
CA SER A 375 -18.46 31.99 -9.75
C SER A 375 -19.91 32.10 -9.32
N LEU A 376 -20.67 32.96 -9.98
CA LEU A 376 -22.09 33.17 -9.79
C LEU A 376 -22.87 32.60 -10.95
N ILE A 377 -24.08 32.12 -10.67
CA ILE A 377 -24.99 31.61 -11.70
C ILE A 377 -26.13 32.59 -11.91
N PHE A 378 -26.32 32.95 -13.18
CA PHE A 378 -27.41 33.81 -13.62
C PHE A 378 -28.30 33.05 -14.63
N PHE A 379 -29.57 33.41 -14.62
CA PHE A 379 -30.57 32.91 -15.55
C PHE A 379 -31.03 33.99 -16.50
N ILE A 380 -30.92 33.77 -17.78
CA ILE A 380 -31.49 34.67 -18.78
C ILE A 380 -32.93 34.24 -19.05
N ARG A 381 -33.83 35.22 -19.02
CA ARG A 381 -35.27 35.04 -19.21
C ARG A 381 -35.79 36.06 -20.22
N ASP A 382 -36.87 35.69 -20.91
CA ASP A 382 -37.67 36.64 -21.65
C ASP A 382 -38.47 37.51 -20.66
N LYS A 383 -38.57 38.82 -20.91
CA LYS A 383 -39.37 39.74 -20.09
C LYS A 383 -40.84 39.41 -20.08
N GLU A 384 -41.38 38.96 -21.23
CA GLU A 384 -42.79 38.61 -21.36
C GLU A 384 -43.10 37.27 -20.69
N ASN A 385 -42.09 36.37 -20.62
CA ASN A 385 -42.24 35.02 -20.06
C ASN A 385 -41.11 34.69 -19.04
N PRO A 386 -40.98 35.44 -17.92
CA PRO A 386 -39.81 35.33 -17.01
C PRO A 386 -39.75 34.00 -16.24
N LYS A 387 -40.80 33.18 -16.31
CA LYS A 387 -40.82 31.85 -15.64
C LYS A 387 -40.24 30.73 -16.54
N VAL A 388 -40.07 30.98 -17.84
CA VAL A 388 -39.55 30.00 -18.77
C VAL A 388 -38.03 30.06 -18.81
N PRO A 389 -37.31 28.98 -18.49
CA PRO A 389 -35.86 28.91 -18.61
C PRO A 389 -35.44 29.04 -20.10
N LEU A 390 -34.45 29.91 -20.35
CA LEU A 390 -33.88 30.09 -21.68
C LEU A 390 -32.40 29.73 -21.72
N VAL A 391 -31.58 30.40 -20.86
CA VAL A 391 -30.12 30.26 -20.84
C VAL A 391 -29.60 30.37 -19.41
N THR A 392 -28.60 29.57 -19.10
CA THR A 392 -27.85 29.66 -17.85
C THR A 392 -26.46 30.22 -18.13
N VAL A 393 -26.05 31.18 -17.32
CA VAL A 393 -24.73 31.85 -17.42
C VAL A 393 -23.94 31.60 -16.14
N GLU A 394 -22.72 31.08 -16.26
CA GLU A 394 -21.72 31.06 -15.19
C GLU A 394 -20.80 32.25 -15.35
N TYR A 395 -20.79 33.14 -14.34
CA TYR A 395 -19.95 34.32 -14.30
C TYR A 395 -18.87 34.20 -13.23
N SER A 396 -17.62 34.29 -13.59
CA SER A 396 -16.48 34.23 -12.68
C SER A 396 -16.24 35.57 -11.98
N LEU A 397 -16.28 35.58 -10.66
CA LEU A 397 -15.89 36.74 -9.86
C LEU A 397 -14.40 37.03 -9.91
N ILE A 398 -13.57 35.98 -10.17
CA ILE A 398 -12.11 36.06 -10.23
C ILE A 398 -11.68 36.71 -11.55
N SER A 399 -12.09 36.12 -12.67
CA SER A 399 -11.69 36.61 -14.02
C SER A 399 -12.58 37.71 -14.56
N LYS A 400 -13.73 37.96 -13.93
CA LYS A 400 -14.75 38.94 -14.38
C LYS A 400 -15.25 38.68 -15.79
N LYS A 401 -15.34 37.37 -16.15
CA LYS A 401 -15.76 36.89 -17.45
C LYS A 401 -16.89 35.86 -17.32
N VAL A 402 -17.63 35.71 -18.37
CA VAL A 402 -18.56 34.58 -18.55
C VAL A 402 -17.71 33.34 -18.83
N LEU A 403 -17.87 32.31 -18.02
CA LEU A 403 -17.20 31.01 -18.16
C LEU A 403 -18.02 30.08 -19.07
N GLN A 404 -19.34 30.10 -18.87
CA GLN A 404 -20.28 29.27 -19.60
C GLN A 404 -21.57 30.04 -19.86
N CYS A 405 -22.15 29.83 -21.04
CA CYS A 405 -23.41 30.41 -21.45
C CYS A 405 -24.13 29.37 -22.31
N TYR A 406 -25.08 28.63 -21.72
CA TYR A 406 -25.72 27.48 -22.38
C TYR A 406 -27.23 27.54 -22.29
N ALA A 407 -27.86 27.17 -23.43
CA ALA A 407 -29.29 26.91 -23.59
C ALA A 407 -29.58 25.40 -23.35
N TYR A 408 -30.73 24.94 -23.81
CA TYR A 408 -31.15 23.55 -23.68
C TYR A 408 -30.14 22.56 -24.27
N HIS A 409 -29.86 21.45 -23.54
CA HIS A 409 -28.84 20.43 -23.90
C HIS A 409 -27.44 20.97 -24.12
N ASP A 410 -26.99 21.92 -23.28
CA ASP A 410 -25.68 22.55 -23.38
C ASP A 410 -25.38 23.16 -24.76
N THR A 411 -26.39 23.50 -25.53
CA THR A 411 -26.23 24.17 -26.82
C THR A 411 -25.90 25.65 -26.66
N LYS A 412 -25.30 26.26 -27.68
CA LYS A 412 -25.13 27.69 -27.72
C LYS A 412 -26.47 28.40 -27.77
N PRO A 413 -26.65 29.52 -27.05
CA PRO A 413 -27.84 30.31 -27.14
C PRO A 413 -28.08 30.90 -28.57
N ALA A 414 -29.31 31.36 -28.85
CA ALA A 414 -29.55 32.17 -30.00
C ALA A 414 -28.65 33.42 -30.00
N LYS A 415 -28.23 33.87 -31.18
CA LYS A 415 -27.28 34.96 -31.37
C LYS A 415 -27.70 36.24 -30.63
N GLU A 416 -28.97 36.56 -30.63
CA GLU A 416 -29.55 37.73 -29.93
C GLU A 416 -29.35 37.64 -28.39
N ILE A 417 -29.48 36.44 -27.81
CA ILE A 417 -29.27 36.23 -26.38
C ILE A 417 -27.75 36.30 -26.07
N GLU A 418 -26.94 35.75 -26.95
CA GLU A 418 -25.47 35.81 -26.82
C GLU A 418 -25.00 37.27 -26.86
N GLU A 419 -25.49 38.08 -27.80
CA GLU A 419 -25.23 39.50 -27.90
C GLU A 419 -25.69 40.25 -26.63
N TYR A 420 -26.87 39.95 -26.11
CA TYR A 420 -27.36 40.50 -24.84
C TYR A 420 -26.40 40.19 -23.68
N VAL A 421 -26.00 38.91 -23.55
CA VAL A 421 -25.12 38.49 -22.43
C VAL A 421 -23.75 39.18 -22.50
N TYR A 422 -23.10 39.19 -23.66
CA TYR A 422 -21.74 39.67 -23.78
C TYR A 422 -21.62 41.17 -23.97
N HIS A 423 -22.55 41.83 -24.65
CA HIS A 423 -22.48 43.27 -24.98
C HIS A 423 -23.34 44.16 -24.08
N ASN A 424 -24.42 43.63 -23.48
CA ASN A 424 -25.26 44.43 -22.60
C ASN A 424 -25.05 44.07 -21.13
N TRP A 425 -25.29 42.83 -20.74
CA TRP A 425 -25.25 42.44 -19.33
C TRP A 425 -23.84 42.37 -18.76
N LEU A 426 -22.88 41.74 -19.42
CA LEU A 426 -21.53 41.56 -18.87
C LEU A 426 -20.82 42.88 -18.54
N PRO A 427 -20.84 43.93 -19.41
CA PRO A 427 -20.31 45.24 -19.07
C PRO A 427 -21.01 45.89 -17.90
N TYR A 428 -22.34 45.74 -17.82
CA TYR A 428 -23.14 46.20 -16.69
C TYR A 428 -22.72 45.51 -15.39
N ALA A 429 -22.70 44.18 -15.38
CA ALA A 429 -22.30 43.38 -14.21
C ALA A 429 -20.89 43.76 -13.72
N ASN A 430 -19.93 43.89 -14.64
CA ASN A 430 -18.56 44.33 -14.29
C ASN A 430 -18.51 45.76 -13.70
N LYS A 431 -19.38 46.65 -14.14
CA LYS A 431 -19.50 47.99 -13.57
C LYS A 431 -20.08 47.96 -12.17
N GLN A 432 -21.13 47.14 -11.94
CA GLN A 432 -21.74 47.01 -10.62
C GLN A 432 -20.82 46.29 -9.65
N LEU A 433 -20.09 45.26 -10.10
CA LEU A 433 -19.15 44.56 -9.24
C LEU A 433 -18.06 45.48 -8.65
N LYS A 434 -17.62 46.50 -9.40
CA LYS A 434 -16.69 47.55 -8.87
C LYS A 434 -17.26 48.38 -7.75
N LYS A 435 -18.57 48.44 -7.57
CA LYS A 435 -19.24 49.17 -6.49
C LYS A 435 -19.46 48.32 -5.25
N ILE A 436 -19.35 47.00 -5.37
CA ILE A 436 -19.52 46.05 -4.27
C ILE A 436 -18.17 45.76 -3.60
N ALA A 437 -17.07 45.85 -4.35
CA ALA A 437 -15.70 45.73 -3.89
C ALA A 437 -15.25 47.04 -3.22
#